data_e701bf4082c639d92780e2b27a42b3b7
#
_entry.id   e701bf4082c639d92780e2b27a42b3b7
#
_cell.length_a   1.000
_cell.length_b   1.000
_cell.length_c   1.000
_cell.angle_alpha   90.00
_cell.angle_beta   90.00
_cell.angle_gamma   90.00
#
_symmetry.space_group_name_H-M   'P 1'
#
loop_
_entity.id
_entity.type
_entity.pdbx_description
1 polymer ?
#
loop_
_entity_poly.entity_id
_entity_poly.type
_entity_poly.pdbx_seq_one_letter_code
_entity_poly.pdbx_strand_id
1 'polypeptide(L)'
;LVGILNFINIYMVFMMKRSKEYGVKKVFGLQRLPLFLQIWMENQLLAFAALLTAWLLIEATQVPVSRLMNEQISNSAFDWKLSLGFIILLPLVTSIYPYIRYNYLPPIVSIRSITSNRHAITVRMTFLFFQYVITILLLILSFYFGKQLHFLLNTSPGYRTERILRAELLHENKNYLRSETEEKRNERFARQDRIKQLLNECPHIEMWMSSHYSILRGSSICMLLNDQDTRQPMLTLFPSPQFFQLYDLKVLEGEIPQKFEGWSDYKMVLNKAAMKAMGYAQLEDAFVRSESPLWISVSEKGEMEEGGTKLMPVVAVIDDYYPSHLTEGIKPMAFVVGPSSGNSDFLIAVNPDKEKEVIEYLKKTEKEIYNTEDFTYTWLTDEVHKLYAQDRHCLLYTSDAADD
;
A
#
# COMPACT_ATOMS: atom_id res chain seq x y z
N LEU A 1 16.68 -13.58 -15.19
CA LEU A 1 17.42 -13.06 -16.35
C LEU A 1 18.94 -13.15 -16.14
N VAL A 2 19.48 -12.63 -15.01
CA VAL A 2 20.93 -12.66 -14.67
C VAL A 2 21.44 -14.09 -14.61
N GLY A 3 20.72 -15.00 -13.93
CA GLY A 3 21.07 -16.44 -13.84
C GLY A 3 21.15 -17.10 -15.22
N ILE A 4 20.21 -16.82 -16.11
CA ILE A 4 20.20 -17.34 -17.49
C ILE A 4 21.44 -16.85 -18.26
N LEU A 5 21.77 -15.55 -18.18
CA LEU A 5 22.96 -14.99 -18.85
C LEU A 5 24.25 -15.59 -18.29
N ASN A 6 24.32 -15.78 -16.98
CA ASN A 6 25.45 -16.43 -16.32
C ASN A 6 25.60 -17.90 -16.78
N PHE A 7 24.50 -18.65 -16.82
CA PHE A 7 24.48 -20.01 -17.32
C PHE A 7 24.98 -20.10 -18.76
N ILE A 8 24.46 -19.25 -19.66
CA ILE A 8 24.91 -19.18 -21.06
C ILE A 8 26.41 -18.92 -21.15
N ASN A 9 26.92 -18.01 -20.35
CA ASN A 9 28.33 -17.62 -20.33
C ASN A 9 29.24 -18.77 -19.87
N ILE A 10 28.89 -19.43 -18.76
CA ILE A 10 29.63 -20.58 -18.23
C ILE A 10 29.57 -21.76 -19.23
N TYR A 11 28.38 -22.02 -19.78
CA TYR A 11 28.19 -23.08 -20.75
C TYR A 11 29.00 -22.87 -22.03
N MET A 12 29.09 -21.63 -22.53
CA MET A 12 29.96 -21.32 -23.66
C MET A 12 31.44 -21.62 -23.39
N VAL A 13 31.93 -21.32 -22.19
CA VAL A 13 33.32 -21.64 -21.79
C VAL A 13 33.56 -23.13 -21.75
N PHE A 14 32.62 -23.87 -21.16
CA PHE A 14 32.68 -25.33 -21.08
C PHE A 14 32.71 -25.97 -22.46
N MET A 15 31.87 -25.51 -23.37
CA MET A 15 31.82 -26.01 -24.75
C MET A 15 33.08 -25.66 -25.54
N MET A 16 33.71 -24.52 -25.30
CA MET A 16 34.99 -24.18 -25.95
C MET A 16 36.11 -25.17 -25.56
N LYS A 17 36.16 -25.63 -24.30
CA LYS A 17 37.11 -26.62 -23.83
C LYS A 17 36.93 -28.00 -24.53
N ARG A 18 35.68 -28.34 -24.88
CA ARG A 18 35.32 -29.59 -25.55
C ARG A 18 35.41 -29.54 -27.09
N SER A 19 35.84 -28.39 -27.65
CA SER A 19 35.98 -28.21 -29.10
C SER A 19 36.79 -29.31 -29.79
N LYS A 20 37.90 -29.74 -29.17
CA LYS A 20 38.75 -30.84 -29.70
C LYS A 20 37.97 -32.15 -29.79
N GLU A 21 37.23 -32.49 -28.75
CA GLU A 21 36.42 -33.74 -28.70
C GLU A 21 35.42 -33.79 -29.87
N TYR A 22 34.70 -32.69 -30.08
CA TYR A 22 33.75 -32.58 -31.21
C TYR A 22 34.45 -32.58 -32.57
N GLY A 23 35.64 -31.97 -32.68
CA GLY A 23 36.46 -32.01 -33.89
C GLY A 23 36.89 -33.44 -34.24
N VAL A 24 37.39 -34.21 -33.28
CA VAL A 24 37.78 -35.62 -33.46
C VAL A 24 36.56 -36.49 -33.85
N LYS A 25 35.43 -36.35 -33.13
CA LYS A 25 34.19 -37.10 -33.46
C LYS A 25 33.71 -36.84 -34.89
N LYS A 26 33.86 -35.61 -35.38
CA LYS A 26 33.51 -35.20 -36.72
C LYS A 26 34.39 -35.85 -37.78
N VAL A 27 35.72 -35.99 -37.51
CA VAL A 27 36.62 -36.77 -38.38
C VAL A 27 36.23 -38.21 -38.49
N PHE A 28 35.71 -38.81 -37.41
CA PHE A 28 35.21 -40.17 -37.38
C PHE A 28 33.75 -40.31 -37.90
N GLY A 29 33.21 -39.30 -38.60
CA GLY A 29 31.95 -39.38 -39.31
C GLY A 29 30.70 -39.00 -38.50
N LEU A 30 30.83 -38.26 -37.38
CA LEU A 30 29.68 -37.79 -36.61
C LEU A 30 28.84 -36.81 -37.48
N GLN A 31 27.59 -37.20 -37.74
CA GLN A 31 26.63 -36.41 -38.51
C GLN A 31 26.07 -35.25 -37.73
N ARG A 32 25.40 -34.33 -38.43
CA ARG A 32 24.88 -33.06 -37.87
C ARG A 32 23.83 -33.26 -36.76
N LEU A 33 22.85 -34.13 -37.00
CA LEU A 33 21.75 -34.40 -36.05
C LEU A 33 22.23 -35.07 -34.76
N PRO A 34 23.01 -36.15 -34.81
CA PRO A 34 23.60 -36.74 -33.61
C PRO A 34 24.45 -35.76 -32.79
N LEU A 35 25.17 -34.85 -33.46
CA LEU A 35 25.94 -33.80 -32.77
C LEU A 35 25.01 -32.85 -31.98
N PHE A 36 23.93 -32.41 -32.61
CA PHE A 36 22.93 -31.54 -31.94
C PHE A 36 22.31 -32.28 -30.76
N LEU A 37 21.83 -33.50 -30.96
CA LEU A 37 21.19 -34.27 -29.92
C LEU A 37 22.12 -34.51 -28.72
N GLN A 38 23.40 -34.77 -28.96
CA GLN A 38 24.38 -34.94 -27.90
C GLN A 38 24.52 -33.67 -27.08
N ILE A 39 24.72 -32.50 -27.73
CA ILE A 39 24.85 -31.20 -27.05
C ILE A 39 23.59 -30.88 -26.28
N TRP A 40 22.43 -31.10 -26.88
CA TRP A 40 21.14 -30.85 -26.25
C TRP A 40 20.89 -31.73 -25.04
N MET A 41 21.13 -33.06 -25.16
CA MET A 41 20.96 -34.03 -24.06
C MET A 41 21.86 -33.72 -22.86
N GLU A 42 23.11 -33.37 -23.10
CA GLU A 42 24.04 -32.99 -22.03
C GLU A 42 23.57 -31.75 -21.30
N ASN A 43 23.06 -30.76 -22.04
CA ASN A 43 22.54 -29.52 -21.49
C ASN A 43 21.20 -29.74 -20.74
N GLN A 44 20.36 -30.64 -21.30
CA GLN A 44 19.10 -31.07 -20.68
C GLN A 44 19.33 -31.72 -19.30
N LEU A 45 20.36 -32.55 -19.19
CA LEU A 45 20.70 -33.26 -17.96
C LEU A 45 21.17 -32.26 -16.88
N LEU A 46 21.95 -31.25 -17.25
CA LEU A 46 22.37 -30.16 -16.34
C LEU A 46 21.18 -29.32 -15.89
N ALA A 47 20.30 -28.94 -16.82
CA ALA A 47 19.11 -28.18 -16.50
C ALA A 47 18.16 -28.94 -15.57
N PHE A 48 18.02 -30.24 -15.78
CA PHE A 48 17.21 -31.11 -14.92
C PHE A 48 17.79 -31.18 -13.49
N ALA A 49 19.11 -31.36 -13.36
CA ALA A 49 19.78 -31.39 -12.06
C ALA A 49 19.65 -30.07 -11.33
N ALA A 50 19.80 -28.96 -12.06
CA ALA A 50 19.63 -27.60 -11.51
C ALA A 50 18.19 -27.36 -11.03
N LEU A 51 17.17 -27.78 -11.80
CA LEU A 51 15.78 -27.65 -11.44
C LEU A 51 15.44 -28.48 -10.18
N LEU A 52 15.93 -29.71 -10.09
CA LEU A 52 15.74 -30.54 -8.90
C LEU A 52 16.34 -29.85 -7.66
N THR A 53 17.55 -29.30 -7.80
CA THR A 53 18.21 -28.60 -6.70
C THR A 53 17.43 -27.37 -6.29
N ALA A 54 16.93 -26.58 -7.25
CA ALA A 54 16.10 -25.41 -6.99
C ALA A 54 14.80 -25.77 -6.24
N TRP A 55 14.09 -26.83 -6.68
CA TRP A 55 12.89 -27.29 -5.99
C TRP A 55 13.17 -27.78 -4.57
N LEU A 56 14.28 -28.47 -4.34
CA LEU A 56 14.70 -28.88 -3.00
C LEU A 56 14.99 -27.67 -2.10
N LEU A 57 15.63 -26.64 -2.63
CA LEU A 57 15.89 -25.39 -1.90
C LEU A 57 14.60 -24.65 -1.58
N ILE A 58 13.67 -24.53 -2.53
CA ILE A 58 12.36 -23.90 -2.31
C ILE A 58 11.62 -24.64 -1.19
N GLU A 59 11.53 -25.96 -1.25
CA GLU A 59 10.87 -26.77 -0.22
C GLU A 59 11.52 -26.59 1.16
N ALA A 60 12.86 -26.57 1.23
CA ALA A 60 13.58 -26.38 2.48
C ALA A 60 13.42 -24.97 3.08
N THR A 61 13.23 -23.96 2.24
CA THR A 61 13.12 -22.54 2.66
C THR A 61 11.68 -22.05 2.80
N GLN A 62 10.69 -22.78 2.28
CA GLN A 62 9.28 -22.39 2.27
C GLN A 62 8.74 -21.98 3.65
N VAL A 63 9.02 -22.79 4.70
CA VAL A 63 8.54 -22.50 6.05
C VAL A 63 9.17 -21.26 6.68
N PRO A 64 10.50 -21.08 6.67
CA PRO A 64 11.09 -19.84 7.20
C PRO A 64 10.68 -18.59 6.41
N VAL A 65 10.57 -18.68 5.08
CA VAL A 65 10.16 -17.55 4.24
C VAL A 65 8.68 -17.21 4.48
N SER A 66 7.79 -18.18 4.54
CA SER A 66 6.36 -17.93 4.83
C SER A 66 6.14 -17.29 6.21
N ARG A 67 6.98 -17.61 7.21
CA ARG A 67 6.94 -16.94 8.52
C ARG A 67 7.41 -15.49 8.46
N LEU A 68 8.45 -15.21 7.67
CA LEU A 68 8.96 -13.84 7.47
C LEU A 68 7.97 -12.97 6.72
N MET A 69 7.30 -13.55 5.71
CA MET A 69 6.35 -12.82 4.86
C MET A 69 4.93 -12.77 5.45
N ASN A 70 4.67 -13.54 6.51
CA ASN A 70 3.35 -13.72 7.11
C ASN A 70 2.27 -14.16 6.10
N GLU A 71 2.68 -14.90 5.07
CA GLU A 71 1.82 -15.45 4.02
C GLU A 71 2.11 -16.92 3.77
N GLN A 72 1.08 -17.65 3.35
CA GLN A 72 1.23 -19.05 2.95
C GLN A 72 1.70 -19.13 1.49
N ILE A 73 2.98 -19.44 1.30
CA ILE A 73 3.54 -19.71 -0.01
C ILE A 73 3.11 -21.12 -0.40
N SER A 74 2.27 -21.25 -1.42
CA SER A 74 1.84 -22.53 -1.95
C SER A 74 2.22 -22.65 -3.42
N ASN A 75 2.78 -23.79 -3.80
CA ASN A 75 3.12 -24.06 -5.19
C ASN A 75 1.85 -24.10 -6.05
N SER A 76 1.81 -23.30 -7.09
CA SER A 76 0.69 -23.21 -8.02
C SER A 76 0.90 -24.08 -9.26
N ALA A 77 -0.18 -24.36 -9.99
CA ALA A 77 -0.09 -25.02 -11.29
C ALA A 77 0.71 -24.19 -12.32
N PHE A 78 0.84 -22.90 -12.09
CA PHE A 78 1.65 -22.00 -12.92
C PHE A 78 3.15 -22.29 -12.75
N ASP A 79 3.62 -22.51 -11.51
CA ASP A 79 5.03 -22.79 -11.21
C ASP A 79 5.50 -24.07 -11.87
N TRP A 80 4.65 -25.09 -11.88
CA TRP A 80 4.94 -26.34 -12.61
C TRP A 80 5.04 -26.13 -14.11
N LYS A 81 4.15 -25.34 -14.71
CA LYS A 81 4.19 -25.02 -16.15
C LYS A 81 5.43 -24.20 -16.50
N LEU A 82 5.78 -23.24 -15.66
CA LEU A 82 6.96 -22.41 -15.81
C LEU A 82 8.23 -23.28 -15.73
N SER A 83 8.34 -24.13 -14.73
CA SER A 83 9.45 -25.07 -14.55
C SER A 83 9.60 -26.00 -15.75
N LEU A 84 8.51 -26.54 -16.29
CA LEU A 84 8.51 -27.36 -17.49
C LEU A 84 8.95 -26.56 -18.72
N GLY A 85 8.52 -25.31 -18.83
CA GLY A 85 8.96 -24.40 -19.89
C GLY A 85 10.47 -24.16 -19.85
N PHE A 86 11.01 -23.86 -18.68
CA PHE A 86 12.45 -23.66 -18.49
C PHE A 86 13.29 -24.89 -18.83
N ILE A 87 12.85 -26.08 -18.40
CA ILE A 87 13.58 -27.31 -18.64
C ILE A 87 13.71 -27.65 -20.12
N ILE A 88 12.75 -27.24 -20.95
CA ILE A 88 12.74 -27.48 -22.39
C ILE A 88 13.43 -26.36 -23.16
N LEU A 89 13.02 -25.11 -22.87
CA LEU A 89 13.41 -23.94 -23.67
C LEU A 89 14.87 -23.53 -23.43
N LEU A 90 15.32 -23.55 -22.18
CA LEU A 90 16.66 -23.10 -21.83
C LEU A 90 17.75 -23.96 -22.46
N PRO A 91 17.73 -25.31 -22.34
CA PRO A 91 18.70 -26.16 -23.01
C PRO A 91 18.64 -26.07 -24.53
N LEU A 92 17.44 -25.87 -25.11
CA LEU A 92 17.29 -25.72 -26.55
C LEU A 92 18.02 -24.45 -27.04
N VAL A 93 17.72 -23.30 -26.42
CA VAL A 93 18.33 -22.00 -26.79
C VAL A 93 19.84 -22.02 -26.57
N THR A 94 20.30 -22.53 -25.45
CA THR A 94 21.75 -22.57 -25.13
C THR A 94 22.53 -23.54 -26.01
N SER A 95 21.88 -24.59 -26.56
CA SER A 95 22.50 -25.57 -27.45
C SER A 95 22.65 -25.04 -28.91
N ILE A 96 21.85 -24.06 -29.33
CA ILE A 96 21.87 -23.52 -30.71
C ILE A 96 23.23 -22.96 -31.08
N TYR A 97 23.80 -22.11 -30.21
CA TYR A 97 25.06 -21.43 -30.49
C TYR A 97 26.23 -22.40 -30.64
N PRO A 98 26.50 -23.33 -29.72
CA PRO A 98 27.54 -24.36 -29.90
C PRO A 98 27.31 -25.22 -31.13
N TYR A 99 26.07 -25.63 -31.38
CA TYR A 99 25.74 -26.45 -32.53
C TYR A 99 26.09 -25.71 -33.85
N ILE A 100 25.64 -24.49 -34.05
CA ILE A 100 25.95 -23.70 -35.24
C ILE A 100 27.44 -23.57 -35.39
N ARG A 101 28.14 -23.22 -34.32
CA ARG A 101 29.58 -23.03 -34.35
C ARG A 101 30.33 -24.30 -34.74
N TYR A 102 30.05 -25.44 -34.08
CA TYR A 102 30.75 -26.68 -34.39
C TYR A 102 30.31 -27.33 -35.69
N ASN A 103 29.10 -27.09 -36.13
CA ASN A 103 28.64 -27.61 -37.42
C ASN A 103 29.39 -26.97 -38.60
N TYR A 104 29.65 -25.67 -38.56
CA TYR A 104 30.26 -24.93 -39.66
C TYR A 104 31.82 -24.86 -39.59
N LEU A 105 32.41 -25.17 -38.45
CA LEU A 105 33.86 -25.15 -38.32
C LEU A 105 34.47 -26.41 -38.96
N PRO A 106 35.54 -26.27 -39.80
CA PRO A 106 36.31 -27.41 -40.30
C PRO A 106 36.93 -28.18 -39.15
N PRO A 107 36.98 -29.53 -39.21
CA PRO A 107 37.55 -30.36 -38.13
C PRO A 107 39.00 -29.99 -37.77
N ILE A 108 39.84 -29.68 -38.76
CA ILE A 108 41.22 -29.25 -38.57
C ILE A 108 41.34 -28.00 -37.72
N VAL A 109 40.44 -27.03 -37.92
CA VAL A 109 40.42 -25.79 -37.13
C VAL A 109 40.00 -26.08 -35.68
N SER A 110 39.02 -26.94 -35.48
CA SER A 110 38.56 -27.38 -34.14
C SER A 110 39.64 -28.08 -33.33
N ILE A 111 40.52 -28.84 -34.00
CA ILE A 111 41.61 -29.58 -33.34
C ILE A 111 42.80 -28.67 -33.07
N ARG A 112 43.14 -27.77 -33.99
CA ARG A 112 44.33 -26.85 -33.88
C ARG A 112 44.08 -25.62 -32.98
N SER A 113 42.86 -25.11 -32.91
CA SER A 113 42.58 -23.80 -32.29
C SER A 113 42.29 -23.87 -30.80
N ILE A 114 43.32 -24.07 -29.96
CA ILE A 114 43.18 -23.73 -28.53
C ILE A 114 43.49 -22.27 -28.26
N THR A 115 44.18 -21.55 -29.14
CA THR A 115 44.89 -20.32 -28.72
C THR A 115 44.43 -18.99 -29.30
N SER A 116 43.56 -18.95 -30.28
CA SER A 116 43.27 -17.61 -30.88
C SER A 116 41.91 -17.49 -31.55
N ASN A 117 40.85 -17.53 -30.75
CA ASN A 117 39.56 -17.13 -31.30
C ASN A 117 39.11 -15.80 -30.67
N ARG A 118 39.70 -14.69 -31.16
CA ARG A 118 39.37 -13.32 -30.72
C ARG A 118 37.82 -13.10 -30.71
N HIS A 119 37.10 -13.61 -31.70
CA HIS A 119 35.65 -13.52 -31.76
C HIS A 119 34.94 -14.19 -30.57
N ALA A 120 35.40 -15.35 -30.12
CA ALA A 120 34.78 -16.03 -28.99
C ALA A 120 35.04 -15.30 -27.66
N ILE A 121 36.22 -14.68 -27.54
CA ILE A 121 36.57 -13.84 -26.39
C ILE A 121 35.70 -12.58 -26.40
N THR A 122 35.56 -11.94 -27.58
CA THR A 122 34.72 -10.73 -27.71
C THR A 122 33.26 -11.01 -27.35
N VAL A 123 32.66 -12.07 -27.89
CA VAL A 123 31.27 -12.45 -27.57
C VAL A 123 31.11 -12.67 -26.06
N ARG A 124 32.04 -13.40 -25.43
CA ARG A 124 32.02 -13.62 -23.98
C ARG A 124 32.13 -12.30 -23.18
N MET A 125 33.05 -11.43 -23.58
CA MET A 125 33.20 -10.12 -22.91
C MET A 125 31.95 -9.27 -23.07
N THR A 126 31.28 -9.31 -24.21
CA THR A 126 30.04 -8.61 -24.45
C THR A 126 28.92 -9.16 -23.52
N PHE A 127 28.78 -10.46 -23.38
CA PHE A 127 27.82 -11.06 -22.45
C PHE A 127 28.11 -10.70 -20.99
N LEU A 128 29.38 -10.75 -20.57
CA LEU A 128 29.81 -10.32 -19.24
C LEU A 128 29.49 -8.84 -19.00
N PHE A 129 29.77 -7.99 -19.98
CA PHE A 129 29.45 -6.56 -19.88
C PHE A 129 27.95 -6.33 -19.65
N PHE A 130 27.08 -6.94 -20.47
CA PHE A 130 25.63 -6.83 -20.28
C PHE A 130 25.17 -7.42 -18.94
N GLN A 131 25.75 -8.53 -18.50
CA GLN A 131 25.47 -9.10 -17.19
C GLN A 131 25.79 -8.13 -16.06
N TYR A 132 26.97 -7.50 -16.08
CA TYR A 132 27.33 -6.50 -15.07
C TYR A 132 26.42 -5.29 -15.11
N VAL A 133 26.08 -4.77 -16.31
CA VAL A 133 25.15 -3.64 -16.46
C VAL A 133 23.79 -3.98 -15.83
N ILE A 134 23.22 -5.15 -16.15
CA ILE A 134 21.94 -5.57 -15.62
C ILE A 134 22.02 -5.76 -14.10
N THR A 135 23.08 -6.40 -13.59
CA THR A 135 23.26 -6.61 -12.14
C THR A 135 23.36 -5.29 -11.39
N ILE A 136 24.16 -4.34 -11.89
CA ILE A 136 24.31 -3.01 -11.28
C ILE A 136 22.96 -2.28 -11.30
N LEU A 137 22.23 -2.34 -12.42
CA LEU A 137 20.92 -1.72 -12.54
C LEU A 137 19.93 -2.30 -11.52
N LEU A 138 19.87 -3.63 -11.37
CA LEU A 138 19.01 -4.29 -10.39
C LEU A 138 19.42 -3.93 -8.95
N LEU A 139 20.71 -3.83 -8.64
CA LEU A 139 21.18 -3.39 -7.33
C LEU A 139 20.74 -1.95 -7.03
N ILE A 140 20.89 -1.03 -8.00
CA ILE A 140 20.45 0.35 -7.83
C ILE A 140 18.94 0.41 -7.60
N LEU A 141 18.16 -0.31 -8.40
CA LEU A 141 16.70 -0.39 -8.22
C LEU A 141 16.31 -0.96 -6.86
N SER A 142 16.94 -2.06 -6.44
CA SER A 142 16.68 -2.67 -5.13
C SER A 142 16.98 -1.70 -3.99
N PHE A 143 18.11 -0.98 -4.07
CA PHE A 143 18.48 0.03 -3.07
C PHE A 143 17.49 1.22 -3.04
N TYR A 144 17.06 1.65 -4.22
CA TYR A 144 16.07 2.73 -4.35
C TYR A 144 14.72 2.33 -3.73
N PHE A 145 14.22 1.15 -4.07
CA PHE A 145 12.99 0.62 -3.48
C PHE A 145 13.09 0.41 -1.98
N GLY A 146 14.21 -0.12 -1.47
CA GLY A 146 14.45 -0.25 -0.04
C GLY A 146 14.41 1.10 0.69
N LYS A 147 15.04 2.12 0.11
CA LYS A 147 14.99 3.48 0.64
C LYS A 147 13.58 4.08 0.62
N GLN A 148 12.84 3.85 -0.47
CA GLN A 148 11.46 4.31 -0.60
C GLN A 148 10.55 3.65 0.45
N LEU A 149 10.68 2.34 0.65
CA LEU A 149 9.91 1.63 1.68
C LEU A 149 10.25 2.13 3.09
N HIS A 150 11.54 2.28 3.38
CA HIS A 150 11.97 2.84 4.67
C HIS A 150 11.35 4.22 4.90
N PHE A 151 11.34 5.07 3.89
CA PHE A 151 10.67 6.38 3.95
C PHE A 151 9.17 6.23 4.22
N LEU A 152 8.46 5.39 3.48
CA LEU A 152 7.02 5.18 3.64
C LEU A 152 6.64 4.64 5.03
N LEU A 153 7.44 3.73 5.57
CA LEU A 153 7.17 3.11 6.87
C LEU A 153 7.53 3.99 8.08
N ASN A 154 8.48 4.93 7.91
CA ASN A 154 8.97 5.76 9.01
C ASN A 154 8.53 7.23 8.92
N THR A 155 7.84 7.64 7.84
CA THR A 155 7.31 8.98 7.75
C THR A 155 6.02 9.09 8.55
N SER A 156 5.98 10.03 9.49
CA SER A 156 4.75 10.33 10.22
C SER A 156 3.67 10.78 9.24
N PRO A 157 2.46 10.24 9.32
CA PRO A 157 1.34 10.68 8.49
C PRO A 157 0.85 12.10 8.85
N GLY A 158 1.41 12.72 9.88
CA GLY A 158 1.02 14.06 10.34
C GLY A 158 -0.11 14.08 11.36
N TYR A 159 -0.51 12.91 11.86
CA TYR A 159 -1.54 12.76 12.90
C TYR A 159 -1.22 11.56 13.80
N ARG A 160 -1.85 11.55 14.97
CA ARG A 160 -1.74 10.43 15.93
C ARG A 160 -2.46 9.19 15.38
N THR A 161 -1.74 8.08 15.28
CA THR A 161 -2.28 6.78 14.88
C THR A 161 -2.38 5.79 16.03
N GLU A 162 -1.55 6.00 17.05
CA GLU A 162 -1.40 5.06 18.16
C GLU A 162 -2.54 5.15 19.17
N ARG A 163 -2.96 3.99 19.66
CA ARG A 163 -3.95 3.85 20.73
C ARG A 163 -5.32 4.49 20.43
N ILE A 164 -5.66 4.61 19.17
CA ILE A 164 -7.00 4.99 18.72
C ILE A 164 -7.73 3.77 18.23
N LEU A 165 -8.85 3.50 18.85
CA LEU A 165 -9.75 2.38 18.56
C LEU A 165 -11.01 2.92 17.90
N ARG A 166 -11.43 2.30 16.80
CA ARG A 166 -12.76 2.52 16.25
C ARG A 166 -13.65 1.34 16.66
N ALA A 167 -14.77 1.64 17.32
CA ALA A 167 -15.74 0.66 17.75
C ALA A 167 -17.14 1.02 17.21
N GLU A 168 -17.85 0.03 16.70
CA GLU A 168 -19.24 0.16 16.28
C GLU A 168 -20.12 -0.24 17.47
N LEU A 169 -20.48 0.75 18.31
CA LEU A 169 -21.27 0.56 19.51
C LEU A 169 -22.78 0.83 19.33
N LEU A 170 -23.19 1.28 18.15
CA LEU A 170 -24.58 1.51 17.80
C LEU A 170 -24.93 0.66 16.58
N HIS A 171 -25.64 -0.43 16.80
CA HIS A 171 -26.15 -1.30 15.75
C HIS A 171 -27.45 -0.74 15.17
N GLU A 172 -27.35 0.33 14.39
CA GLU A 172 -28.52 0.92 13.76
C GLU A 172 -28.68 0.42 12.32
N ASN A 173 -29.88 -0.09 12.06
CA ASN A 173 -30.23 -0.43 10.69
C ASN A 173 -30.54 0.86 9.90
N LYS A 174 -29.62 1.29 9.06
CA LYS A 174 -29.67 2.53 8.26
C LYS A 174 -30.95 2.68 7.42
N ASN A 175 -31.66 1.58 7.18
CA ASN A 175 -32.89 1.57 6.39
C ASN A 175 -34.16 2.01 7.16
N TYR A 176 -34.13 2.12 8.48
CA TYR A 176 -35.30 2.45 9.30
C TYR A 176 -35.46 3.93 9.65
N LEU A 177 -34.43 4.77 9.44
CA LEU A 177 -34.45 6.18 9.81
C LEU A 177 -35.58 7.02 9.15
N ARG A 178 -36.16 6.51 8.06
CA ARG A 178 -37.22 7.22 7.31
C ARG A 178 -38.64 6.95 7.78
N SER A 179 -38.84 5.91 8.61
CA SER A 179 -40.19 5.48 9.11
C SER A 179 -40.17 5.07 10.58
N GLU A 180 -39.23 5.59 11.35
CA GLU A 180 -39.08 5.28 12.78
C GLU A 180 -40.24 5.87 13.60
N THR A 181 -40.87 5.05 14.44
CA THR A 181 -41.84 5.52 15.40
C THR A 181 -41.16 6.36 16.50
N GLU A 182 -41.90 7.26 17.11
CA GLU A 182 -41.39 8.14 18.16
C GLU A 182 -40.83 7.36 19.36
N GLU A 183 -41.45 6.24 19.68
CA GLU A 183 -41.01 5.32 20.74
C GLU A 183 -39.62 4.71 20.42
N LYS A 184 -39.44 4.17 19.23
CA LYS A 184 -38.16 3.62 18.80
C LYS A 184 -37.03 4.67 18.73
N ARG A 185 -37.38 5.89 18.33
CA ARG A 185 -36.47 7.01 18.33
C ARG A 185 -36.01 7.35 19.74
N ASN A 186 -36.94 7.39 20.72
CA ASN A 186 -36.63 7.65 22.12
C ASN A 186 -35.78 6.54 22.75
N GLU A 187 -36.04 5.27 22.44
CA GLU A 187 -35.21 4.15 22.86
C GLU A 187 -33.80 4.23 22.30
N ARG A 188 -33.66 4.65 21.05
CA ARG A 188 -32.37 4.84 20.39
C ARG A 188 -31.56 5.95 21.08
N PHE A 189 -32.18 7.09 21.36
CA PHE A 189 -31.52 8.17 22.10
C PHE A 189 -31.10 7.75 23.50
N ALA A 190 -31.96 7.02 24.20
CA ALA A 190 -31.65 6.51 25.54
C ALA A 190 -30.44 5.55 25.50
N ARG A 191 -30.37 4.64 24.51
CA ARG A 191 -29.21 3.79 24.31
C ARG A 191 -27.95 4.56 24.01
N GLN A 192 -28.04 5.53 23.12
CA GLN A 192 -26.91 6.41 22.76
C GLN A 192 -26.38 7.17 23.99
N ASP A 193 -27.27 7.71 24.81
CA ASP A 193 -26.87 8.45 26.01
C ASP A 193 -26.28 7.49 27.06
N ARG A 194 -26.78 6.25 27.16
CA ARG A 194 -26.19 5.23 28.02
C ARG A 194 -24.76 4.86 27.59
N ILE A 195 -24.52 4.70 26.28
CA ILE A 195 -23.19 4.43 25.74
C ILE A 195 -22.23 5.59 26.08
N LYS A 196 -22.64 6.85 25.85
CA LYS A 196 -21.85 8.03 26.17
C LYS A 196 -21.51 8.10 27.67
N GLN A 197 -22.47 7.78 28.52
CA GLN A 197 -22.27 7.71 29.96
C GLN A 197 -21.21 6.66 30.32
N LEU A 198 -21.34 5.43 29.81
CA LEU A 198 -20.41 4.34 30.07
C LEU A 198 -19.00 4.66 29.54
N LEU A 199 -18.88 5.30 28.38
CA LEU A 199 -17.57 5.75 27.88
C LEU A 199 -16.91 6.79 28.78
N ASN A 200 -17.71 7.70 29.37
CA ASN A 200 -17.20 8.71 30.33
C ASN A 200 -16.84 8.09 31.70
N GLU A 201 -17.50 7.00 32.08
CA GLU A 201 -17.22 6.31 33.36
C GLU A 201 -15.95 5.47 33.31
N CYS A 202 -15.42 5.14 32.14
CA CYS A 202 -14.24 4.32 32.00
C CYS A 202 -12.95 5.14 32.25
N PRO A 203 -12.18 4.88 33.34
CA PRO A 203 -10.99 5.68 33.67
C PRO A 203 -9.80 5.44 32.74
N HIS A 204 -9.88 4.41 31.88
CA HIS A 204 -8.83 4.02 30.98
C HIS A 204 -9.01 4.60 29.57
N ILE A 205 -10.11 5.30 29.32
CA ILE A 205 -10.35 6.06 28.10
C ILE A 205 -9.81 7.48 28.32
N GLU A 206 -8.89 7.91 27.45
CA GLU A 206 -8.33 9.27 27.44
C GLU A 206 -9.35 10.28 26.93
N MET A 207 -9.95 9.98 25.78
CA MET A 207 -11.04 10.73 25.18
C MET A 207 -11.77 9.87 24.13
N TRP A 208 -12.95 10.29 23.77
CA TRP A 208 -13.73 9.66 22.71
C TRP A 208 -14.54 10.69 21.92
N MET A 209 -14.91 10.31 20.70
CA MET A 209 -15.86 11.03 19.87
C MET A 209 -16.74 10.06 19.09
N SER A 210 -17.96 10.46 18.75
CA SER A 210 -18.77 9.75 17.78
C SER A 210 -18.76 10.51 16.45
N SER A 211 -18.49 9.83 15.34
CA SER A 211 -18.40 10.48 14.04
C SER A 211 -18.57 9.52 12.87
N HIS A 212 -19.15 10.00 11.79
CA HIS A 212 -19.08 9.34 10.48
C HIS A 212 -17.70 9.48 9.83
N TYR A 213 -16.96 10.49 10.26
CA TYR A 213 -15.68 10.88 9.68
C TYR A 213 -14.54 10.35 10.54
N SER A 214 -13.67 9.58 9.94
CA SER A 214 -12.35 9.31 10.51
C SER A 214 -11.30 10.01 9.66
N ILE A 215 -10.08 10.09 10.17
CA ILE A 215 -8.98 10.73 9.44
C ILE A 215 -8.73 10.09 8.05
N LEU A 216 -9.10 8.82 7.88
CA LEU A 216 -8.92 8.04 6.65
C LEU A 216 -10.22 7.87 5.84
N ARG A 217 -11.37 8.27 6.38
CA ARG A 217 -12.69 7.98 5.77
C ARG A 217 -13.66 9.14 5.91
N GLY A 218 -14.59 9.19 4.97
CA GLY A 218 -15.74 10.09 5.05
C GLY A 218 -15.51 11.47 4.42
N SER A 219 -14.36 11.72 3.79
CA SER A 219 -14.16 12.97 3.03
C SER A 219 -14.96 12.97 1.74
N SER A 220 -15.50 14.12 1.38
CA SER A 220 -16.13 14.41 0.10
C SER A 220 -15.28 15.42 -0.67
N ILE A 221 -15.31 15.39 -1.99
CA ILE A 221 -14.67 16.44 -2.78
C ILE A 221 -15.72 17.52 -3.03
N CYS A 222 -15.47 18.70 -2.47
CA CYS A 222 -16.31 19.89 -2.70
C CYS A 222 -15.53 20.93 -3.48
N MET A 223 -16.23 21.67 -4.35
CA MET A 223 -15.66 22.79 -5.06
C MET A 223 -15.79 24.03 -4.18
N LEU A 224 -14.67 24.53 -3.68
CA LEU A 224 -14.61 25.75 -2.90
C LEU A 224 -14.07 26.90 -3.73
N LEU A 225 -14.55 28.10 -3.45
CA LEU A 225 -14.16 29.34 -4.09
C LEU A 225 -13.65 30.32 -3.03
N ASN A 226 -12.63 31.09 -3.38
CA ASN A 226 -12.17 32.21 -2.59
C ASN A 226 -13.00 33.49 -2.90
N ASP A 227 -12.66 34.59 -2.29
CA ASP A 227 -13.26 35.94 -2.51
C ASP A 227 -13.03 36.48 -3.95
N GLN A 228 -12.05 35.94 -4.68
CA GLN A 228 -11.74 36.26 -6.08
C GLN A 228 -12.34 35.25 -7.07
N ASP A 229 -13.26 34.41 -6.63
CA ASP A 229 -13.87 33.33 -7.43
C ASP A 229 -12.89 32.31 -7.99
N THR A 230 -11.71 32.15 -7.39
CA THR A 230 -10.77 31.07 -7.73
C THR A 230 -11.32 29.77 -7.21
N ARG A 231 -11.57 28.82 -8.12
CA ARG A 231 -12.16 27.50 -7.85
C ARG A 231 -11.10 26.47 -7.54
N GLN A 232 -11.27 25.74 -6.43
CA GLN A 232 -10.38 24.66 -6.05
C GLN A 232 -11.18 23.44 -5.55
N PRO A 233 -10.92 22.24 -6.08
CA PRO A 233 -11.46 21.01 -5.50
C PRO A 233 -10.72 20.71 -4.20
N MET A 234 -11.47 20.54 -3.11
CA MET A 234 -10.92 20.23 -1.79
C MET A 234 -11.55 19.01 -1.18
N LEU A 235 -10.74 18.22 -0.50
CA LEU A 235 -11.25 17.18 0.38
C LEU A 235 -11.91 17.87 1.57
N THR A 236 -13.22 17.67 1.70
CA THR A 236 -14.04 18.34 2.72
C THR A 236 -14.53 17.31 3.72
N LEU A 237 -14.31 17.60 5.01
CA LEU A 237 -14.80 16.82 6.14
C LEU A 237 -15.72 17.71 7.00
N PHE A 238 -16.62 17.05 7.75
CA PHE A 238 -17.54 17.72 8.69
C PHE A 238 -17.29 17.21 10.12
N PRO A 239 -16.13 17.53 10.71
CA PRO A 239 -15.76 17.03 12.02
C PRO A 239 -16.36 17.84 13.15
N SER A 240 -16.41 17.22 14.33
CA SER A 240 -16.56 17.96 15.60
C SER A 240 -15.19 18.50 16.06
N PRO A 241 -15.15 19.45 17.02
CA PRO A 241 -13.88 19.96 17.56
C PRO A 241 -12.97 18.88 18.14
N GLN A 242 -13.55 17.82 18.73
CA GLN A 242 -12.82 16.70 19.31
C GLN A 242 -11.97 15.95 18.28
N PHE A 243 -12.31 16.01 17.00
CA PHE A 243 -11.55 15.40 15.92
C PHE A 243 -10.08 15.88 15.91
N PHE A 244 -9.88 17.18 16.05
CA PHE A 244 -8.53 17.77 16.03
C PHE A 244 -7.71 17.35 17.23
N GLN A 245 -8.34 17.21 18.41
CA GLN A 245 -7.71 16.78 19.64
C GLN A 245 -7.39 15.27 19.61
N LEU A 246 -8.34 14.44 19.15
CA LEU A 246 -8.18 12.98 19.08
C LEU A 246 -6.97 12.58 18.23
N TYR A 247 -6.82 13.26 17.10
CA TYR A 247 -5.75 12.98 16.12
C TYR A 247 -4.49 13.84 16.34
N ASP A 248 -4.46 14.68 17.39
CA ASP A 248 -3.35 15.59 17.70
C ASP A 248 -2.94 16.43 16.49
N LEU A 249 -3.94 17.01 15.79
CA LEU A 249 -3.69 17.83 14.61
C LEU A 249 -3.18 19.22 15.04
N LYS A 250 -2.00 19.56 14.56
CA LYS A 250 -1.33 20.81 14.91
C LYS A 250 -2.03 22.02 14.29
N VAL A 251 -2.53 22.92 15.13
CA VAL A 251 -3.04 24.24 14.71
C VAL A 251 -1.86 25.19 14.52
N LEU A 252 -1.76 25.82 13.36
CA LEU A 252 -0.71 26.78 12.99
C LEU A 252 -1.13 28.21 13.29
N GLU A 253 -2.37 28.56 12.95
CA GLU A 253 -2.94 29.89 13.12
C GLU A 253 -4.41 29.77 13.54
N GLY A 254 -4.90 30.73 14.35
CA GLY A 254 -6.28 30.75 14.84
C GLY A 254 -6.55 29.72 15.93
N GLU A 255 -7.82 29.41 16.15
CA GLU A 255 -8.29 28.45 17.16
C GLU A 255 -9.42 27.61 16.62
N ILE A 256 -9.42 26.31 16.97
CA ILE A 256 -10.53 25.41 16.67
C ILE A 256 -11.73 25.77 17.55
N PRO A 257 -12.88 26.15 16.97
CA PRO A 257 -14.05 26.56 17.72
C PRO A 257 -14.59 25.43 18.59
N GLN A 258 -14.86 25.74 19.87
CA GLN A 258 -15.37 24.75 20.83
C GLN A 258 -16.87 24.98 21.16
N LYS A 259 -17.39 26.17 20.84
CA LYS A 259 -18.77 26.57 21.13
C LYS A 259 -19.47 26.97 19.85
N PHE A 260 -20.74 26.57 19.73
CA PHE A 260 -21.58 26.83 18.57
C PHE A 260 -22.93 27.38 19.04
N GLU A 261 -23.46 28.36 18.33
CA GLU A 261 -24.72 29.04 18.65
C GLU A 261 -25.97 28.26 18.19
N GLY A 262 -25.79 27.01 17.74
CA GLY A 262 -26.88 26.17 17.28
C GLY A 262 -26.40 25.04 16.36
N TRP A 263 -27.32 24.27 15.86
CA TRP A 263 -27.04 23.11 15.01
C TRP A 263 -26.54 23.47 13.60
N SER A 264 -26.73 24.71 13.17
CA SER A 264 -26.32 25.22 11.86
C SER A 264 -25.12 26.16 11.91
N ASP A 265 -24.53 26.40 13.08
CA ASP A 265 -23.35 27.23 13.26
C ASP A 265 -22.08 26.43 12.92
N TYR A 266 -21.71 26.44 11.66
CA TYR A 266 -20.49 25.78 11.17
C TYR A 266 -19.40 26.81 10.93
N LYS A 267 -18.15 26.42 11.21
CA LYS A 267 -16.95 27.25 11.01
C LYS A 267 -15.99 26.55 10.04
N MET A 268 -15.31 27.34 9.22
CA MET A 268 -14.37 26.83 8.23
C MET A 268 -12.95 26.79 8.79
N VAL A 269 -12.31 25.64 8.69
CA VAL A 269 -10.90 25.43 8.99
C VAL A 269 -10.23 24.86 7.74
N LEU A 270 -9.05 25.33 7.39
CA LEU A 270 -8.29 24.87 6.24
C LEU A 270 -6.96 24.26 6.69
N ASN A 271 -6.39 23.35 5.88
CA ASN A 271 -5.00 22.98 6.04
C ASN A 271 -4.10 23.97 5.27
N LYS A 272 -2.81 23.93 5.54
CA LYS A 272 -1.81 24.80 4.89
C LYS A 272 -1.81 24.67 3.37
N ALA A 273 -1.99 23.46 2.84
CA ALA A 273 -2.09 23.23 1.40
C ALA A 273 -3.33 23.91 0.78
N ALA A 274 -4.46 23.92 1.49
CA ALA A 274 -5.67 24.62 1.03
C ALA A 274 -5.50 26.14 1.03
N MET A 275 -4.88 26.70 2.07
CA MET A 275 -4.54 28.13 2.10
C MET A 275 -3.70 28.53 0.88
N LYS A 276 -2.66 27.76 0.60
CA LYS A 276 -1.80 27.96 -0.57
C LYS A 276 -2.57 27.83 -1.90
N ALA A 277 -3.43 26.81 -2.02
CA ALA A 277 -4.21 26.56 -3.23
C ALA A 277 -5.22 27.68 -3.52
N MET A 278 -5.76 28.31 -2.46
CA MET A 278 -6.64 29.48 -2.54
C MET A 278 -5.90 30.79 -2.73
N GLY A 279 -4.57 30.81 -2.63
CA GLY A 279 -3.75 32.02 -2.78
C GLY A 279 -3.68 32.88 -1.53
N TYR A 280 -4.08 32.40 -0.36
CA TYR A 280 -4.01 33.12 0.90
C TYR A 280 -2.66 32.97 1.58
N ALA A 281 -2.11 34.08 2.05
CA ALA A 281 -0.87 34.14 2.82
C ALA A 281 -1.11 34.24 4.33
N GLN A 282 -2.23 34.84 4.75
CA GLN A 282 -2.59 35.14 6.15
C GLN A 282 -4.03 34.67 6.41
N LEU A 283 -4.28 34.21 7.65
CA LEU A 283 -5.60 33.74 8.06
C LEU A 283 -6.67 34.85 8.00
N GLU A 284 -6.30 36.08 8.33
CA GLU A 284 -7.20 37.23 8.40
C GLU A 284 -7.86 37.57 7.05
N ASP A 285 -7.17 37.28 5.95
CA ASP A 285 -7.66 37.55 4.59
C ASP A 285 -8.43 36.36 4.00
N ALA A 286 -8.49 35.23 4.71
CA ALA A 286 -9.01 33.98 4.17
C ALA A 286 -10.52 33.89 4.32
N PHE A 287 -11.22 33.97 3.17
CA PHE A 287 -12.65 33.75 3.06
C PHE A 287 -12.95 32.74 1.97
N VAL A 288 -13.82 31.77 2.28
CA VAL A 288 -14.19 30.70 1.34
C VAL A 288 -15.71 30.52 1.31
N ARG A 289 -16.20 30.10 0.15
CA ARG A 289 -17.56 29.65 -0.05
C ARG A 289 -17.58 28.36 -0.88
N SER A 290 -18.64 27.60 -0.78
CA SER A 290 -18.83 26.42 -1.63
C SER A 290 -19.69 26.78 -2.85
N GLU A 291 -19.47 26.11 -3.96
CA GLU A 291 -20.31 26.24 -5.15
C GLU A 291 -21.69 25.62 -4.95
N SER A 292 -21.76 24.55 -4.13
CA SER A 292 -23.02 23.87 -3.75
C SER A 292 -23.19 23.93 -2.24
N PRO A 293 -24.41 23.82 -1.71
CA PRO A 293 -24.64 23.80 -0.27
C PRO A 293 -23.80 22.69 0.41
N LEU A 294 -23.06 23.07 1.44
CA LEU A 294 -22.30 22.12 2.27
C LEU A 294 -23.18 21.45 3.31
N TRP A 295 -24.20 22.17 3.80
CA TRP A 295 -25.22 21.63 4.73
C TRP A 295 -26.57 22.29 4.45
N ILE A 296 -27.60 21.59 4.90
CA ILE A 296 -28.98 22.11 4.90
C ILE A 296 -29.43 22.18 6.35
N SER A 297 -29.91 23.31 6.79
CA SER A 297 -30.52 23.54 8.10
C SER A 297 -31.98 23.91 7.97
N VAL A 298 -32.74 23.72 9.04
CA VAL A 298 -34.14 24.16 9.10
C VAL A 298 -34.21 25.35 10.05
N SER A 299 -34.67 26.51 9.55
CA SER A 299 -34.84 27.70 10.34
C SER A 299 -35.93 27.54 11.40
N GLU A 300 -35.98 28.43 12.37
CA GLU A 300 -37.05 28.44 13.39
C GLU A 300 -38.46 28.58 12.76
N LYS A 301 -38.55 29.09 11.54
CA LYS A 301 -39.80 29.22 10.77
C LYS A 301 -40.15 27.97 9.96
N GLY A 302 -39.32 26.90 10.03
CA GLY A 302 -39.50 25.68 9.28
C GLY A 302 -39.04 25.74 7.81
N GLU A 303 -38.34 26.81 7.42
CA GLU A 303 -37.79 26.94 6.07
C GLU A 303 -36.43 26.28 5.97
N MET A 304 -36.15 25.61 4.85
CA MET A 304 -34.83 25.02 4.57
C MET A 304 -33.84 26.13 4.18
N GLU A 305 -32.77 26.22 4.94
CA GLU A 305 -31.67 27.17 4.67
C GLU A 305 -30.44 26.38 4.22
N GLU A 306 -29.87 26.79 3.08
CA GLU A 306 -28.66 26.26 2.53
C GLU A 306 -27.43 26.98 3.07
N GLY A 307 -26.52 26.24 3.69
CA GLY A 307 -25.32 26.83 4.26
C GLY A 307 -24.06 26.52 3.44
N GLY A 308 -23.05 27.38 3.62
CA GLY A 308 -21.73 27.21 2.94
C GLY A 308 -21.63 27.86 1.57
N THR A 309 -22.72 28.39 1.02
CA THR A 309 -22.74 29.06 -0.30
C THR A 309 -22.34 30.56 -0.22
N LYS A 310 -22.40 31.16 0.96
CA LYS A 310 -21.91 32.51 1.22
C LYS A 310 -20.47 32.49 1.68
N LEU A 311 -19.73 33.57 1.42
CA LEU A 311 -18.36 33.72 1.92
C LEU A 311 -18.33 33.63 3.45
N MET A 312 -17.50 32.73 3.95
CA MET A 312 -17.29 32.50 5.37
C MET A 312 -15.82 32.71 5.70
N PRO A 313 -15.51 33.36 6.84
CA PRO A 313 -14.13 33.49 7.28
C PRO A 313 -13.55 32.10 7.65
N VAL A 314 -12.30 31.91 7.33
CA VAL A 314 -11.52 30.81 7.85
C VAL A 314 -11.09 31.15 9.27
N VAL A 315 -11.42 30.31 10.24
CA VAL A 315 -11.17 30.58 11.67
C VAL A 315 -9.87 29.98 12.20
N ALA A 316 -9.36 28.97 11.53
CA ALA A 316 -8.08 28.35 11.88
C ALA A 316 -7.41 27.68 10.67
N VAL A 317 -6.08 27.59 10.76
CA VAL A 317 -5.25 26.83 9.81
C VAL A 317 -4.54 25.71 10.57
N ILE A 318 -4.65 24.49 10.06
CA ILE A 318 -3.93 23.34 10.60
C ILE A 318 -2.76 22.96 9.70
N ASP A 319 -1.79 22.24 10.28
CA ASP A 319 -0.69 21.69 9.51
C ASP A 319 -1.18 20.60 8.55
N ASP A 320 -0.38 20.33 7.54
CA ASP A 320 -0.70 19.33 6.53
C ASP A 320 -0.54 17.91 7.09
N TYR A 321 -1.43 17.02 6.69
CA TYR A 321 -1.31 15.60 6.97
C TYR A 321 -1.71 14.77 5.74
N TYR A 322 -1.42 13.47 5.78
CA TYR A 322 -1.73 12.56 4.68
C TYR A 322 -3.02 11.78 4.98
N PRO A 323 -4.16 12.16 4.38
CA PRO A 323 -5.45 11.49 4.61
C PRO A 323 -5.55 10.12 3.91
N SER A 324 -4.62 9.84 3.02
CA SER A 324 -4.53 8.63 2.23
C SER A 324 -3.08 8.18 2.13
N HIS A 325 -2.77 7.33 1.17
CA HIS A 325 -1.42 6.85 0.95
C HIS A 325 -0.42 8.00 0.71
N LEU A 326 0.78 7.93 1.32
CA LEU A 326 1.82 8.98 1.22
C LEU A 326 2.21 9.32 -0.23
N THR A 327 2.10 8.37 -1.16
CA THR A 327 2.39 8.60 -2.59
C THR A 327 1.39 9.51 -3.28
N GLU A 328 0.19 9.68 -2.73
CA GLU A 328 -0.82 10.60 -3.28
C GLU A 328 -0.51 12.06 -2.96
N GLY A 329 0.45 12.29 -2.07
CA GLY A 329 0.85 13.63 -1.65
C GLY A 329 -0.15 14.32 -0.72
N ILE A 330 0.23 15.50 -0.31
CA ILE A 330 -0.61 16.36 0.53
C ILE A 330 -1.69 16.99 -0.35
N LYS A 331 -2.93 16.87 0.10
CA LYS A 331 -4.11 17.41 -0.63
C LYS A 331 -4.63 18.65 0.08
N PRO A 332 -5.17 19.64 -0.66
CA PRO A 332 -5.94 20.74 -0.08
C PRO A 332 -7.17 20.20 0.65
N MET A 333 -7.33 20.55 1.92
CA MET A 333 -8.40 20.06 2.78
C MET A 333 -9.14 21.19 3.46
N ALA A 334 -10.46 21.05 3.54
CA ALA A 334 -11.34 21.93 4.24
C ALA A 334 -12.12 21.17 5.32
N PHE A 335 -12.28 21.76 6.47
CA PHE A 335 -13.01 21.20 7.60
C PHE A 335 -14.15 22.14 7.96
N VAL A 336 -15.36 21.66 7.78
CA VAL A 336 -16.57 22.36 8.16
C VAL A 336 -16.92 21.91 9.57
N VAL A 337 -16.35 22.63 10.55
CA VAL A 337 -16.44 22.28 11.97
C VAL A 337 -17.76 22.71 12.53
N GLY A 338 -18.49 21.78 13.13
CA GLY A 338 -19.81 22.01 13.71
C GLY A 338 -20.05 21.26 15.01
N PRO A 339 -21.26 21.40 15.58
CA PRO A 339 -21.65 20.64 16.75
C PRO A 339 -21.62 19.15 16.44
N SER A 340 -21.21 18.33 17.42
CA SER A 340 -21.15 16.88 17.27
C SER A 340 -22.54 16.31 16.93
N SER A 341 -22.66 15.62 15.81
CA SER A 341 -23.82 14.83 15.47
C SER A 341 -23.59 13.38 15.90
N GLY A 342 -24.53 12.81 16.65
CA GLY A 342 -24.44 11.41 17.07
C GLY A 342 -24.47 10.45 15.88
N ASN A 343 -23.48 9.56 15.81
CA ASN A 343 -23.31 8.57 14.77
C ASN A 343 -23.00 7.20 15.36
N SER A 344 -22.99 6.18 14.55
CA SER A 344 -22.81 4.80 14.98
C SER A 344 -21.38 4.45 15.37
N ASP A 345 -20.38 5.09 14.76
CA ASP A 345 -18.97 4.81 15.00
C ASP A 345 -18.43 5.67 16.14
N PHE A 346 -17.77 5.01 17.09
CA PHE A 346 -17.05 5.67 18.17
C PHE A 346 -15.55 5.53 17.95
N LEU A 347 -14.86 6.67 17.99
CA LEU A 347 -13.41 6.74 17.98
C LEU A 347 -12.95 7.00 19.40
N ILE A 348 -12.12 6.12 19.93
CA ILE A 348 -11.78 6.08 21.34
C ILE A 348 -10.25 6.08 21.46
N ALA A 349 -9.70 7.11 22.10
CA ALA A 349 -8.29 7.14 22.48
C ALA A 349 -8.12 6.46 23.84
N VAL A 350 -7.16 5.55 23.93
CA VAL A 350 -6.94 4.69 25.07
C VAL A 350 -5.65 5.13 25.79
N ASN A 351 -5.67 5.10 27.13
CA ASN A 351 -4.48 5.37 27.93
C ASN A 351 -3.38 4.32 27.66
N PRO A 352 -2.09 4.68 27.78
CA PRO A 352 -0.99 3.73 27.60
C PRO A 352 -1.14 2.48 28.45
N ASP A 353 -0.82 1.31 27.89
CA ASP A 353 -0.83 0.01 28.52
C ASP A 353 -2.20 -0.46 29.07
N LYS A 354 -3.31 0.17 28.60
CA LYS A 354 -4.69 -0.13 29.04
C LYS A 354 -5.58 -0.66 27.90
N GLU A 355 -5.00 -1.03 26.79
CA GLU A 355 -5.74 -1.44 25.59
C GLU A 355 -6.64 -2.67 25.86
N LYS A 356 -6.12 -3.67 26.59
CA LYS A 356 -6.88 -4.90 26.90
C LYS A 356 -8.05 -4.62 27.84
N GLU A 357 -7.81 -3.79 28.87
CA GLU A 357 -8.82 -3.44 29.85
C GLU A 357 -9.98 -2.66 29.21
N VAL A 358 -9.67 -1.74 28.29
CA VAL A 358 -10.69 -1.00 27.54
C VAL A 358 -11.49 -1.92 26.62
N ILE A 359 -10.85 -2.83 25.90
CA ILE A 359 -11.55 -3.80 25.04
C ILE A 359 -12.50 -4.66 25.85
N GLU A 360 -12.06 -5.18 27.01
CA GLU A 360 -12.93 -5.98 27.88
C GLU A 360 -14.10 -5.15 28.44
N TYR A 361 -13.83 -3.88 28.80
CA TYR A 361 -14.86 -2.96 29.24
C TYR A 361 -15.91 -2.70 28.14
N LEU A 362 -15.47 -2.43 26.92
CA LEU A 362 -16.36 -2.18 25.77
C LEU A 362 -17.18 -3.42 25.41
N LYS A 363 -16.62 -4.62 25.46
CA LYS A 363 -17.35 -5.88 25.29
C LYS A 363 -18.45 -6.05 26.34
N LYS A 364 -18.13 -5.71 27.59
CA LYS A 364 -19.13 -5.75 28.67
C LYS A 364 -20.23 -4.73 28.46
N THR A 365 -19.89 -3.53 28.03
CA THR A 365 -20.82 -2.45 27.67
C THR A 365 -21.78 -2.90 26.57
N GLU A 366 -21.26 -3.49 25.51
CA GLU A 366 -22.04 -4.03 24.40
C GLU A 366 -23.03 -5.09 24.87
N LYS A 367 -22.56 -6.04 25.67
CA LYS A 367 -23.36 -7.08 26.25
C LYS A 367 -24.50 -6.53 27.18
N GLU A 368 -24.19 -5.46 27.92
CA GLU A 368 -25.18 -4.78 28.79
C GLU A 368 -26.31 -4.14 27.97
N ILE A 369 -25.97 -3.52 26.82
CA ILE A 369 -26.89 -2.71 26.03
C ILE A 369 -27.71 -3.57 25.05
N TYR A 370 -27.05 -4.51 24.36
CA TYR A 370 -27.66 -5.27 23.25
C TYR A 370 -27.85 -6.76 23.55
N ASN A 371 -27.34 -7.25 24.70
CA ASN A 371 -27.32 -8.67 25.03
C ASN A 371 -26.69 -9.55 23.94
N THR A 372 -25.68 -9.02 23.25
CA THR A 372 -24.92 -9.70 22.21
C THR A 372 -23.45 -9.80 22.59
N GLU A 373 -22.72 -10.71 21.95
CA GLU A 373 -21.25 -10.83 22.08
C GLU A 373 -20.50 -10.40 20.82
N ASP A 374 -21.20 -9.82 19.84
CA ASP A 374 -20.67 -9.48 18.51
C ASP A 374 -19.93 -8.12 18.48
N PHE A 375 -19.10 -7.85 19.48
CA PHE A 375 -18.32 -6.61 19.55
C PHE A 375 -17.26 -6.56 18.45
N THR A 376 -17.37 -5.56 17.57
CA THR A 376 -16.41 -5.32 16.50
C THR A 376 -15.65 -4.04 16.73
N TYR A 377 -14.35 -4.13 16.56
CA TYR A 377 -13.46 -2.98 16.66
C TYR A 377 -12.27 -3.09 15.69
N THR A 378 -11.64 -1.98 15.42
CA THR A 378 -10.44 -1.92 14.59
C THR A 378 -9.50 -0.83 15.15
N TRP A 379 -8.21 -1.15 15.29
CA TRP A 379 -7.22 -0.15 15.62
C TRP A 379 -6.90 0.73 14.41
N LEU A 380 -6.73 2.02 14.64
CA LEU A 380 -6.34 2.94 13.58
C LEU A 380 -4.98 2.58 12.97
N THR A 381 -4.05 2.11 13.79
CA THR A 381 -2.76 1.58 13.34
C THR A 381 -2.91 0.45 12.32
N ASP A 382 -3.87 -0.45 12.53
CA ASP A 382 -4.14 -1.55 11.59
C ASP A 382 -4.77 -1.04 10.29
N GLU A 383 -5.63 -0.02 10.37
CA GLU A 383 -6.20 0.63 9.18
C GLU A 383 -5.12 1.32 8.36
N VAL A 384 -4.21 2.03 9.01
CA VAL A 384 -3.05 2.66 8.36
C VAL A 384 -2.13 1.61 7.75
N HIS A 385 -1.82 0.53 8.48
CA HIS A 385 -1.00 -0.55 7.95
C HIS A 385 -1.62 -1.23 6.72
N LYS A 386 -2.94 -1.35 6.65
CA LYS A 386 -3.64 -1.88 5.47
C LYS A 386 -3.49 -0.99 4.23
N LEU A 387 -3.36 0.33 4.39
CA LEU A 387 -3.09 1.23 3.26
C LEU A 387 -1.74 0.92 2.60
N TYR A 388 -0.75 0.49 3.38
CA TYR A 388 0.61 0.20 2.91
C TYR A 388 0.85 -1.30 2.64
N ALA A 389 -0.15 -2.15 2.86
CA ALA A 389 -0.01 -3.60 2.67
C ALA A 389 0.32 -3.96 1.22
N GLN A 390 -0.29 -3.27 0.24
CA GLN A 390 -0.02 -3.49 -1.18
C GLN A 390 1.43 -3.14 -1.57
N ASP A 391 2.01 -2.11 -0.98
CA ASP A 391 3.40 -1.73 -1.25
C ASP A 391 4.39 -2.73 -0.66
N ARG A 392 4.08 -3.29 0.52
CA ARG A 392 4.87 -4.38 1.10
C ARG A 392 4.87 -5.60 0.18
N HIS A 393 3.71 -5.98 -0.36
CA HIS A 393 3.62 -7.09 -1.30
C HIS A 393 4.41 -6.81 -2.58
N CYS A 394 4.28 -5.62 -3.16
CA CYS A 394 5.01 -5.23 -4.37
C CYS A 394 6.53 -5.29 -4.16
N LEU A 395 7.03 -4.91 -3.00
CA LEU A 395 8.45 -4.93 -2.66
C LEU A 395 8.97 -6.34 -2.43
N LEU A 396 8.20 -7.20 -1.81
CA LEU A 396 8.56 -8.61 -1.63
C LEU A 396 8.65 -9.31 -2.97
N TYR A 397 7.72 -9.06 -3.90
CA TYR A 397 7.79 -9.59 -5.28
C TYR A 397 8.97 -9.05 -6.09
N THR A 398 9.40 -7.80 -5.86
CA THR A 398 10.56 -7.23 -6.57
C THR A 398 11.90 -7.66 -5.96
N SER A 399 11.98 -7.96 -4.66
CA SER A 399 13.18 -8.52 -4.06
C SER A 399 13.40 -9.97 -4.48
N ASP A 400 12.35 -10.78 -4.56
CA ASP A 400 12.43 -12.15 -5.11
C ASP A 400 12.85 -12.17 -6.59
N ALA A 401 12.42 -11.17 -7.37
CA ALA A 401 12.86 -11.04 -8.77
C ALA A 401 14.30 -10.54 -8.92
N ALA A 402 14.93 -10.03 -7.87
CA ALA A 402 16.32 -9.59 -7.88
C ALA A 402 17.30 -10.67 -7.39
N ASP A 403 16.81 -11.67 -6.65
CA ASP A 403 17.60 -12.82 -6.17
C ASP A 403 17.55 -14.03 -7.10
N ASP A 404 16.71 -14.04 -8.15
CA ASP A 404 16.69 -15.00 -9.25
C ASP A 404 17.50 -14.46 -10.47
#